data_041c9eb5670fc59caf88018d8b3f8f45
#
_entry.id   041c9eb5670fc59caf88018d8b3f8f45
#
_cell.length_a   1.000
_cell.length_b   1.000
_cell.length_c   1.000
_cell.angle_alpha   90.00
_cell.angle_beta   90.00
_cell.angle_gamma   90.00
#
_symmetry.space_group_name_H-M   'P 1'
#
loop_
_entity.id
_entity.type
_entity.pdbx_description
1 polymer ?
#
loop_
_entity_poly.entity_id
_entity_poly.type
_entity_poly.pdbx_seq_one_letter_code
_entity_poly.pdbx_strand_id
1 'polypeptide(L)'
;MGRFYDDATRGLAACTIVAGALVAMVVPPLVAPVATATGVNVSGNEVANWTAYNYAGYEAKSGWAELHTLSTQMQALATRYGCGRAMWEYNSDQNRFGTTMALMALPYFTHDCIGSMEGLFFESSATTPYHFLDQSELSQSPSNPMVGLPYSGLDMTRGIEHLQMLGVRYYLAYQPAVVAAANANVNLRLVDTLPTMNQVTWHVYLIQHSPLVQPLAYAPIVIGSSSRVGWLNANVAWWQNPAAWSHLLAESGPSNWAHATVGAPLPRLEPQPATTVSHEVVGATSVSFDVSRLGTPIEVKISYFPNWHVSGATGPYRVSPNLMVVVPTSHHVTLTYGNTSWGWWGNVITDLTALAAAVALWRRRWWRRPRRYNEAEISSAISVGVNVSVETVISADSGTS
;
A
#
# COMPACT_ATOMS: atom_id res chain seq x y z
N MET A 1 -6.43 -52.07 5.50
CA MET A 1 -7.50 -51.47 4.69
C MET A 1 -8.09 -50.19 5.29
N GLY A 2 -8.23 -50.00 6.60
CA GLY A 2 -8.84 -48.81 7.21
C GLY A 2 -8.15 -47.45 6.94
N ARG A 3 -6.84 -47.39 6.92
CA ARG A 3 -6.12 -46.12 6.68
C ARG A 3 -6.26 -45.54 5.26
N PHE A 4 -6.43 -46.37 4.24
CA PHE A 4 -6.65 -45.91 2.87
C PHE A 4 -8.05 -45.33 2.66
N TYR A 5 -9.04 -45.82 3.38
CA TYR A 5 -10.42 -45.29 3.32
C TYR A 5 -10.50 -43.92 4.02
N ASP A 6 -9.77 -43.74 5.11
CA ASP A 6 -9.73 -42.50 5.88
C ASP A 6 -9.02 -41.35 5.11
N ASP A 7 -7.98 -41.67 4.37
CA ASP A 7 -7.25 -40.65 3.55
C ASP A 7 -8.06 -40.28 2.30
N ALA A 8 -8.78 -41.20 1.71
CA ALA A 8 -9.64 -40.95 0.55
C ALA A 8 -10.86 -40.09 0.93
N THR A 9 -11.50 -40.37 2.09
CA THR A 9 -12.66 -39.60 2.58
C THR A 9 -12.24 -38.19 3.01
N ARG A 10 -11.09 -38.00 3.63
CA ARG A 10 -10.54 -36.69 3.96
C ARG A 10 -10.18 -35.91 2.70
N GLY A 11 -9.60 -36.56 1.69
CA GLY A 11 -9.31 -35.95 0.39
C GLY A 11 -10.58 -35.50 -0.33
N LEU A 12 -11.63 -36.35 -0.32
CA LEU A 12 -12.93 -36.02 -0.92
C LEU A 12 -13.60 -34.85 -0.19
N ALA A 13 -13.59 -34.85 1.14
CA ALA A 13 -14.14 -33.76 1.94
C ALA A 13 -13.42 -32.43 1.69
N ALA A 14 -12.08 -32.45 1.61
CA ALA A 14 -11.30 -31.27 1.27
C ALA A 14 -11.60 -30.75 -0.15
N CYS A 15 -11.70 -31.64 -1.14
CA CYS A 15 -12.08 -31.27 -2.51
C CYS A 15 -13.50 -30.70 -2.56
N THR A 16 -14.44 -31.26 -1.80
CA THR A 16 -15.81 -30.76 -1.74
C THR A 16 -15.90 -29.38 -1.12
N ILE A 17 -15.16 -29.14 -0.04
CA ILE A 17 -15.07 -27.82 0.61
C ILE A 17 -14.46 -26.78 -0.35
N VAL A 18 -13.34 -27.12 -1.02
CA VAL A 18 -12.70 -26.23 -1.99
C VAL A 18 -13.60 -25.96 -3.19
N ALA A 19 -14.26 -27.00 -3.73
CA ALA A 19 -15.23 -26.85 -4.83
C ALA A 19 -16.41 -25.99 -4.41
N GLY A 20 -16.96 -26.21 -3.21
CA GLY A 20 -18.04 -25.40 -2.64
C GLY A 20 -17.63 -23.93 -2.46
N ALA A 21 -16.42 -23.68 -1.95
CA ALA A 21 -15.88 -22.33 -1.82
C ALA A 21 -15.67 -21.66 -3.19
N LEU A 22 -15.15 -22.39 -4.18
CA LEU A 22 -14.99 -21.88 -5.55
C LEU A 22 -16.34 -21.57 -6.20
N VAL A 23 -17.33 -22.44 -6.03
CA VAL A 23 -18.70 -22.20 -6.52
C VAL A 23 -19.29 -20.95 -5.83
N ALA A 24 -19.13 -20.82 -4.52
CA ALA A 24 -19.61 -19.66 -3.78
C ALA A 24 -18.91 -18.36 -4.19
N MET A 25 -17.65 -18.41 -4.66
CA MET A 25 -16.91 -17.25 -5.13
C MET A 25 -17.17 -16.89 -6.60
N VAL A 26 -17.36 -17.90 -7.46
CA VAL A 26 -17.43 -17.72 -8.93
C VAL A 26 -18.86 -17.55 -9.43
N VAL A 27 -19.82 -18.28 -8.87
CA VAL A 27 -21.21 -18.24 -9.35
C VAL A 27 -21.89 -16.89 -9.11
N PRO A 28 -21.78 -16.24 -7.94
CA PRO A 28 -22.42 -14.97 -7.69
C PRO A 28 -22.03 -13.84 -8.67
N PRO A 29 -20.74 -13.62 -8.98
CA PRO A 29 -20.37 -12.58 -9.95
C PRO A 29 -20.82 -12.88 -11.38
N LEU A 30 -21.03 -14.16 -11.74
CA LEU A 30 -21.56 -14.54 -13.05
C LEU A 30 -23.08 -14.35 -13.14
N VAL A 31 -23.79 -14.55 -12.03
CA VAL A 31 -25.25 -14.45 -11.98
C VAL A 31 -25.73 -13.03 -11.71
N ALA A 32 -24.99 -12.23 -10.95
CA ALA A 32 -25.37 -10.86 -10.60
C ALA A 32 -25.64 -9.94 -11.80
N PRO A 33 -24.82 -9.91 -12.87
CA PRO A 33 -25.10 -9.09 -14.05
C PRO A 33 -26.39 -9.55 -14.76
N VAL A 34 -26.64 -10.86 -14.84
CA VAL A 34 -27.84 -11.43 -15.44
C VAL A 34 -29.07 -11.11 -14.59
N ALA A 35 -28.96 -11.24 -13.28
CA ALA A 35 -30.04 -10.92 -12.33
C ALA A 35 -30.38 -9.41 -12.42
N THR A 36 -29.37 -8.53 -12.50
CA THR A 36 -29.57 -7.10 -12.66
C THR A 36 -30.24 -6.77 -14.01
N ALA A 37 -29.81 -7.40 -15.09
CA ALA A 37 -30.38 -7.21 -16.43
C ALA A 37 -31.81 -7.75 -16.55
N THR A 38 -32.17 -8.78 -15.77
CA THR A 38 -33.52 -9.41 -15.79
C THR A 38 -34.45 -8.84 -14.72
N GLY A 39 -34.00 -7.90 -13.89
CA GLY A 39 -34.80 -7.34 -12.79
C GLY A 39 -35.04 -8.29 -11.64
N VAL A 40 -34.37 -9.45 -11.61
CA VAL A 40 -34.44 -10.41 -10.51
C VAL A 40 -33.63 -9.86 -9.34
N ASN A 41 -34.30 -9.47 -8.29
CA ASN A 41 -33.65 -9.00 -7.07
C ASN A 41 -33.02 -10.19 -6.33
N VAL A 42 -31.69 -10.30 -6.37
CA VAL A 42 -30.91 -11.31 -5.60
C VAL A 42 -30.79 -10.82 -4.15
N SER A 43 -31.88 -10.27 -3.60
CA SER A 43 -31.92 -9.79 -2.23
C SER A 43 -31.70 -10.95 -1.25
N GLY A 44 -30.69 -10.81 -0.39
CA GLY A 44 -30.39 -11.77 0.68
C GLY A 44 -29.01 -12.44 0.59
N ASN A 45 -28.26 -12.26 -0.51
CA ASN A 45 -26.87 -12.74 -0.58
C ASN A 45 -25.89 -11.55 -0.56
N GLU A 46 -25.57 -11.09 0.64
CA GLU A 46 -24.65 -9.96 0.84
C GLU A 46 -23.27 -10.20 0.20
N VAL A 47 -22.80 -11.45 0.21
CA VAL A 47 -21.50 -11.82 -0.41
C VAL A 47 -21.57 -11.66 -1.93
N ALA A 48 -22.69 -12.09 -2.57
CA ALA A 48 -22.86 -11.93 -4.01
C ALA A 48 -22.97 -10.45 -4.39
N ASN A 49 -23.72 -9.66 -3.63
CA ASN A 49 -23.88 -8.23 -3.87
C ASN A 49 -22.55 -7.49 -3.68
N TRP A 50 -21.81 -7.82 -2.61
CA TRP A 50 -20.49 -7.23 -2.34
C TRP A 50 -19.49 -7.62 -3.45
N THR A 51 -19.48 -8.87 -3.87
CA THR A 51 -18.63 -9.35 -4.95
C THR A 51 -18.96 -8.63 -6.26
N ALA A 52 -20.23 -8.57 -6.64
CA ALA A 52 -20.67 -7.87 -7.85
C ALA A 52 -20.30 -6.38 -7.80
N TYR A 53 -20.50 -5.73 -6.65
CA TYR A 53 -20.13 -4.33 -6.44
C TYR A 53 -18.64 -4.07 -6.66
N ASN A 54 -17.76 -4.95 -6.15
CA ASN A 54 -16.32 -4.79 -6.27
C ASN A 54 -15.81 -5.15 -7.68
N TYR A 55 -16.33 -6.24 -8.29
CA TYR A 55 -15.91 -6.64 -9.65
C TYR A 55 -16.43 -5.74 -10.75
N ALA A 56 -17.50 -4.99 -10.50
CA ALA A 56 -18.01 -4.01 -11.48
C ALA A 56 -17.06 -2.83 -11.70
N GLY A 57 -16.05 -2.65 -10.85
CA GLY A 57 -15.06 -1.59 -10.96
C GLY A 57 -15.61 -0.19 -10.66
N TYR A 58 -14.80 0.81 -10.89
CA TYR A 58 -15.18 2.21 -10.77
C TYR A 58 -16.14 2.65 -11.90
N GLU A 59 -16.02 2.03 -13.07
CA GLU A 59 -16.79 2.32 -14.28
C GLU A 59 -18.30 2.12 -14.09
N ALA A 60 -18.69 1.20 -13.22
CA ALA A 60 -20.09 0.94 -12.90
C ALA A 60 -20.66 1.81 -11.77
N LYS A 61 -19.88 2.70 -11.20
CA LYS A 61 -20.35 3.59 -10.13
C LYS A 61 -20.99 4.84 -10.70
N SER A 62 -21.95 5.41 -9.98
CA SER A 62 -22.66 6.63 -10.42
C SER A 62 -21.74 7.85 -10.61
N GLY A 63 -20.65 7.90 -9.87
CA GLY A 63 -19.64 8.95 -9.95
C GLY A 63 -18.55 8.71 -10.99
N TRP A 64 -18.61 7.65 -11.81
CA TRP A 64 -17.52 7.32 -12.73
C TRP A 64 -17.17 8.46 -13.70
N ALA A 65 -18.16 9.05 -14.35
CA ALA A 65 -17.92 10.13 -15.30
C ALA A 65 -17.15 11.30 -14.67
N GLU A 66 -17.47 11.63 -13.42
CA GLU A 66 -16.79 12.67 -12.64
C GLU A 66 -15.35 12.24 -12.28
N LEU A 67 -15.16 11.03 -11.72
CA LEU A 67 -13.86 10.50 -11.38
C LEU A 67 -12.93 10.40 -12.59
N HIS A 68 -13.44 9.93 -13.72
CA HIS A 68 -12.70 9.83 -14.96
C HIS A 68 -12.28 11.21 -15.50
N THR A 69 -13.19 12.18 -15.48
CA THR A 69 -12.90 13.57 -15.90
C THR A 69 -11.83 14.17 -14.97
N LEU A 70 -11.98 14.02 -13.67
CA LEU A 70 -11.01 14.51 -12.68
C LEU A 70 -9.62 13.88 -12.90
N SER A 71 -9.55 12.56 -13.06
CA SER A 71 -8.28 11.84 -13.27
C SER A 71 -7.61 12.26 -14.59
N THR A 72 -8.38 12.42 -15.67
CA THR A 72 -7.88 12.87 -16.97
C THR A 72 -7.33 14.29 -16.88
N GLN A 73 -8.05 15.17 -16.19
CA GLN A 73 -7.62 16.54 -16.00
C GLN A 73 -6.37 16.64 -15.13
N MET A 74 -6.27 15.83 -14.09
CA MET A 74 -5.04 15.74 -13.27
C MET A 74 -3.84 15.30 -14.10
N GLN A 75 -4.01 14.36 -15.04
CA GLN A 75 -2.95 13.98 -15.98
C GLN A 75 -2.51 15.14 -16.86
N ALA A 76 -3.48 15.94 -17.38
CA ALA A 76 -3.17 17.11 -18.18
C ALA A 76 -2.44 18.21 -17.37
N LEU A 77 -2.88 18.44 -16.13
CA LEU A 77 -2.22 19.38 -15.21
C LEU A 77 -0.81 18.93 -14.84
N ALA A 78 -0.59 17.63 -14.67
CA ALA A 78 0.72 17.05 -14.44
C ALA A 78 1.69 17.31 -15.61
N THR A 79 1.22 17.18 -16.82
CA THR A 79 2.00 17.53 -18.03
C THR A 79 2.40 19.01 -18.04
N ARG A 80 1.51 19.88 -17.58
CA ARG A 80 1.73 21.34 -17.61
C ARG A 80 2.56 21.85 -16.42
N TYR A 81 2.32 21.33 -15.24
CA TYR A 81 2.88 21.83 -13.98
C TYR A 81 3.85 20.87 -13.29
N GLY A 82 4.04 19.67 -13.84
CA GLY A 82 4.92 18.64 -13.33
C GLY A 82 4.22 17.63 -12.42
N CYS A 83 4.84 16.46 -12.29
CA CYS A 83 4.39 15.40 -11.40
C CYS A 83 4.49 15.82 -9.92
N GLY A 84 3.77 15.16 -9.04
CA GLY A 84 3.81 15.40 -7.61
C GLY A 84 2.64 14.73 -6.88
N ARG A 85 2.59 14.88 -5.55
CA ARG A 85 1.51 14.32 -4.76
C ARG A 85 0.31 15.25 -4.72
N ALA A 86 -0.89 14.65 -4.64
CA ALA A 86 -2.15 15.34 -4.47
C ALA A 86 -2.78 14.99 -3.11
N MET A 87 -3.42 15.98 -2.52
CA MET A 87 -4.35 15.87 -1.41
C MET A 87 -5.70 16.43 -1.83
N TRP A 88 -6.76 15.94 -1.25
CA TRP A 88 -8.13 16.41 -1.51
C TRP A 88 -8.93 16.55 -0.22
N GLU A 89 -9.93 17.41 -0.24
CA GLU A 89 -10.87 17.45 0.86
C GLU A 89 -11.64 16.12 0.96
N TYR A 90 -11.90 15.68 2.17
CA TYR A 90 -12.74 14.53 2.42
C TYR A 90 -14.21 14.94 2.56
N ASN A 91 -15.08 14.14 1.96
CA ASN A 91 -16.51 14.15 2.25
C ASN A 91 -17.10 12.75 1.98
N SER A 92 -18.05 12.32 2.81
CA SER A 92 -18.69 11.00 2.68
C SER A 92 -19.49 10.83 1.38
N ASP A 93 -19.89 11.92 0.71
CA ASP A 93 -20.58 11.89 -0.58
C ASP A 93 -19.68 11.36 -1.72
N GLN A 94 -18.36 11.34 -1.53
CA GLN A 94 -17.41 10.71 -2.44
C GLN A 94 -17.64 9.19 -2.56
N ASN A 95 -18.45 8.58 -1.69
CA ASN A 95 -18.92 7.20 -1.87
C ASN A 95 -19.62 6.95 -3.23
N ARG A 96 -20.08 8.01 -3.93
CA ARG A 96 -20.56 7.92 -5.31
C ARG A 96 -19.52 7.35 -6.29
N PHE A 97 -18.22 7.46 -5.97
CA PHE A 97 -17.14 6.83 -6.72
C PHE A 97 -16.99 5.32 -6.41
N GLY A 98 -17.72 4.81 -5.43
CA GLY A 98 -17.58 3.44 -4.92
C GLY A 98 -16.86 3.35 -3.58
N THR A 99 -16.06 4.35 -3.26
CA THR A 99 -15.39 4.55 -1.97
C THR A 99 -14.99 6.02 -1.84
N THR A 100 -14.95 6.54 -0.61
CA THR A 100 -14.40 7.89 -0.33
C THR A 100 -12.90 7.99 -0.64
N MET A 101 -12.24 6.85 -0.84
CA MET A 101 -10.80 6.75 -1.09
C MET A 101 -10.47 6.58 -2.59
N ALA A 102 -11.44 6.78 -3.50
CA ALA A 102 -11.25 6.53 -4.94
C ALA A 102 -10.10 7.34 -5.55
N LEU A 103 -9.83 8.55 -5.06
CA LEU A 103 -8.72 9.39 -5.54
C LEU A 103 -7.33 8.84 -5.16
N MET A 104 -7.24 7.86 -4.27
CA MET A 104 -5.99 7.10 -4.04
C MET A 104 -5.56 6.32 -5.30
N ALA A 105 -6.44 6.13 -6.27
CA ALA A 105 -6.13 5.55 -7.57
C ALA A 105 -5.54 6.55 -8.59
N LEU A 106 -5.32 7.82 -8.22
CA LEU A 106 -4.67 8.81 -9.10
C LEU A 106 -3.34 8.32 -9.68
N PRO A 107 -2.44 7.64 -8.94
CA PRO A 107 -1.21 7.09 -9.54
C PRO A 107 -1.50 6.16 -10.72
N TYR A 108 -2.49 5.29 -10.60
CA TYR A 108 -2.90 4.39 -11.68
C TYR A 108 -3.41 5.16 -12.92
N PHE A 109 -4.28 6.14 -12.72
CA PHE A 109 -4.88 6.92 -13.82
C PHE A 109 -3.92 7.92 -14.46
N THR A 110 -2.84 8.29 -13.76
CA THR A 110 -1.88 9.30 -14.21
C THR A 110 -0.49 8.71 -14.51
N HIS A 111 -0.39 7.38 -14.69
CA HIS A 111 0.87 6.68 -14.97
C HIS A 111 1.98 7.07 -13.98
N ASP A 112 1.69 6.95 -12.69
CA ASP A 112 2.54 7.27 -11.55
C ASP A 112 2.99 8.74 -11.43
N CYS A 113 2.47 9.64 -12.27
CA CYS A 113 2.85 11.05 -12.26
C CYS A 113 2.23 11.82 -11.08
N ILE A 114 0.94 11.56 -10.75
CA ILE A 114 0.29 12.16 -9.59
C ILE A 114 0.16 11.10 -8.50
N GLY A 115 1.02 11.21 -7.49
CA GLY A 115 0.94 10.41 -6.28
C GLY A 115 -0.22 10.86 -5.40
N SER A 116 -0.87 9.93 -4.71
CA SER A 116 -1.76 10.23 -3.60
C SER A 116 -0.93 10.51 -2.34
N MET A 117 -1.35 11.45 -1.52
CA MET A 117 -0.77 11.64 -0.20
C MET A 117 -1.06 10.44 0.70
N GLU A 118 -2.22 9.83 0.56
CA GLU A 118 -2.52 8.50 1.09
C GLU A 118 -1.94 7.43 0.14
N GLY A 119 -1.53 6.30 0.65
CA GLY A 119 -1.17 5.12 -0.14
C GLY A 119 -2.17 4.01 0.11
N LEU A 120 -2.23 2.99 -0.76
CA LEU A 120 -3.14 1.85 -0.59
C LEU A 120 -2.96 1.10 0.75
N PHE A 121 -1.77 1.19 1.33
CA PHE A 121 -1.44 0.59 2.64
C PHE A 121 -1.20 1.67 3.70
N PHE A 122 -2.02 2.70 3.69
CA PHE A 122 -1.86 3.85 4.57
C PHE A 122 -1.90 3.45 6.06
N GLU A 123 -2.64 2.42 6.46
CA GLU A 123 -2.72 1.95 7.84
C GLU A 123 -1.39 1.44 8.38
N SER A 124 -0.49 1.00 7.52
CA SER A 124 0.86 0.56 7.91
C SER A 124 1.89 1.69 7.94
N SER A 125 1.56 2.86 7.42
CA SER A 125 2.45 4.02 7.40
C SER A 125 2.44 4.79 8.72
N ALA A 126 3.61 5.13 9.23
CA ALA A 126 3.74 6.01 10.39
C ALA A 126 3.43 7.49 10.05
N THR A 127 3.17 7.82 8.79
CA THR A 127 2.73 9.14 8.33
C THR A 127 1.21 9.31 8.38
N THR A 128 0.46 8.21 8.43
CA THR A 128 -1.01 8.20 8.42
C THR A 128 -1.68 9.08 9.49
N PRO A 129 -1.21 9.14 10.76
CA PRO A 129 -1.79 10.04 11.75
C PRO A 129 -1.78 11.50 11.29
N TYR A 130 -0.70 11.93 10.66
CA TYR A 130 -0.52 13.32 10.19
C TYR A 130 -1.39 13.61 8.97
N HIS A 131 -1.59 12.61 8.11
CA HIS A 131 -2.55 12.71 7.01
C HIS A 131 -3.97 13.00 7.53
N PHE A 132 -4.44 12.27 8.54
CA PHE A 132 -5.78 12.49 9.07
C PHE A 132 -5.91 13.79 9.88
N LEU A 133 -4.86 14.22 10.59
CA LEU A 133 -4.82 15.54 11.21
C LEU A 133 -4.95 16.64 10.16
N ASP A 134 -4.18 16.55 9.09
CA ASP A 134 -4.22 17.48 7.98
C ASP A 134 -5.56 17.44 7.22
N GLN A 135 -6.11 16.24 6.98
CA GLN A 135 -7.44 16.10 6.38
C GLN A 135 -8.51 16.83 7.18
N SER A 136 -8.41 16.85 8.53
CA SER A 136 -9.37 17.57 9.38
C SER A 136 -9.27 19.09 9.24
N GLU A 137 -8.09 19.61 8.90
CA GLU A 137 -7.84 21.03 8.65
C GLU A 137 -8.26 21.47 7.23
N LEU A 138 -8.29 20.53 6.29
CA LEU A 138 -8.57 20.76 4.89
C LEU A 138 -9.98 20.37 4.44
N SER A 139 -10.83 19.89 5.36
CA SER A 139 -12.16 19.39 5.03
C SER A 139 -13.22 19.98 5.94
N GLN A 140 -14.39 20.26 5.39
CA GLN A 140 -15.54 20.72 6.19
C GLN A 140 -16.13 19.58 7.03
N SER A 141 -16.07 18.35 6.53
CA SER A 141 -16.66 17.16 7.16
C SER A 141 -15.69 15.97 7.13
N PRO A 142 -14.56 16.06 7.84
CA PRO A 142 -13.51 15.03 7.83
C PRO A 142 -13.98 13.72 8.49
N SER A 143 -13.33 12.62 8.19
CA SER A 143 -13.67 11.29 8.74
C SER A 143 -13.18 11.06 10.17
N ASN A 144 -12.07 11.67 10.58
CA ASN A 144 -11.46 11.56 11.92
C ASN A 144 -11.35 10.12 12.47
N PRO A 145 -10.77 9.16 11.73
CA PRO A 145 -10.90 7.74 12.04
C PRO A 145 -10.03 7.25 13.21
N MET A 146 -8.96 7.98 13.56
CA MET A 146 -8.01 7.54 14.58
C MET A 146 -8.34 8.15 15.93
N VAL A 147 -8.81 7.32 16.85
CA VAL A 147 -9.15 7.73 18.23
C VAL A 147 -7.90 8.26 18.95
N GLY A 148 -8.06 9.38 19.66
CA GLY A 148 -7.01 9.99 20.48
C GLY A 148 -6.12 10.99 19.74
N LEU A 149 -6.28 11.21 18.45
CA LEU A 149 -5.63 12.32 17.75
C LEU A 149 -6.35 13.64 18.02
N PRO A 150 -5.61 14.76 18.17
CA PRO A 150 -6.18 16.09 18.42
C PRO A 150 -6.65 16.73 17.09
N TYR A 151 -7.75 16.24 16.55
CA TYR A 151 -8.34 16.80 15.33
C TYR A 151 -8.79 18.25 15.56
N SER A 152 -8.53 19.09 14.55
CA SER A 152 -9.08 20.45 14.46
C SER A 152 -10.32 20.47 13.56
N GLY A 153 -10.96 21.62 13.43
CA GLY A 153 -11.89 21.88 12.33
C GLY A 153 -11.16 22.47 11.12
N LEU A 154 -11.91 22.88 10.09
CA LEU A 154 -11.38 23.53 8.89
C LEU A 154 -10.51 24.74 9.25
N ASP A 155 -9.22 24.63 8.98
CA ASP A 155 -8.20 25.67 9.10
C ASP A 155 -7.28 25.57 7.86
N MET A 156 -7.71 26.19 6.78
CA MET A 156 -7.01 26.12 5.48
C MET A 156 -5.59 26.66 5.56
N THR A 157 -5.31 27.63 6.44
CA THR A 157 -3.95 28.17 6.56
C THR A 157 -3.01 27.14 7.12
N ARG A 158 -3.38 26.50 8.23
CA ARG A 158 -2.58 25.45 8.87
C ARG A 158 -2.46 24.21 7.99
N GLY A 159 -3.57 23.75 7.41
CA GLY A 159 -3.55 22.57 6.54
C GLY A 159 -2.64 22.76 5.32
N ILE A 160 -2.61 23.93 4.71
CA ILE A 160 -1.69 24.19 3.59
C ILE A 160 -0.21 24.26 4.05
N GLU A 161 0.07 24.81 5.21
CA GLU A 161 1.42 24.76 5.79
C GLU A 161 1.87 23.32 6.06
N HIS A 162 0.97 22.46 6.53
CA HIS A 162 1.23 21.04 6.71
C HIS A 162 1.44 20.31 5.37
N LEU A 163 0.67 20.62 4.33
CA LEU A 163 0.91 20.07 2.99
C LEU A 163 2.26 20.52 2.43
N GLN A 164 2.70 21.74 2.70
CA GLN A 164 4.05 22.23 2.34
C GLN A 164 5.15 21.44 3.07
N MET A 165 4.95 21.14 4.37
CA MET A 165 5.86 20.28 5.13
C MET A 165 5.93 18.86 4.55
N LEU A 166 4.82 18.34 4.04
CA LEU A 166 4.76 17.02 3.44
C LEU A 166 5.18 17.03 1.95
N GLY A 167 5.47 18.19 1.35
CA GLY A 167 5.86 18.30 -0.06
C GLY A 167 4.74 17.90 -1.02
N VAL A 168 3.50 18.19 -0.68
CA VAL A 168 2.33 17.98 -1.54
C VAL A 168 2.21 19.11 -2.53
N ARG A 169 1.96 18.77 -3.80
CA ARG A 169 1.95 19.75 -4.91
C ARG A 169 0.58 20.24 -5.29
N TYR A 170 -0.44 19.35 -5.22
CA TYR A 170 -1.79 19.64 -5.65
C TYR A 170 -2.77 19.51 -4.50
N TYR A 171 -3.72 20.43 -4.43
CA TYR A 171 -4.87 20.34 -3.53
C TYR A 171 -6.16 20.44 -4.31
N LEU A 172 -7.14 19.59 -3.99
CA LEU A 172 -8.41 19.51 -4.69
C LEU A 172 -9.57 19.75 -3.71
N ALA A 173 -10.47 20.65 -4.06
CA ALA A 173 -11.62 21.02 -3.25
C ALA A 173 -12.89 21.23 -4.08
N TYR A 174 -14.05 21.01 -3.46
CA TYR A 174 -15.34 21.24 -4.14
C TYR A 174 -16.45 21.76 -3.22
N GLN A 175 -16.32 21.58 -1.90
CA GLN A 175 -17.31 22.13 -0.96
C GLN A 175 -17.20 23.66 -0.92
N PRO A 176 -18.32 24.41 -0.97
CA PRO A 176 -18.27 25.88 -1.09
C PRO A 176 -17.45 26.57 0.00
N ALA A 177 -17.54 26.11 1.26
CA ALA A 177 -16.78 26.69 2.36
C ALA A 177 -15.27 26.40 2.22
N VAL A 178 -14.90 25.19 1.77
CA VAL A 178 -13.51 24.79 1.54
C VAL A 178 -12.93 25.56 0.36
N VAL A 179 -13.65 25.65 -0.74
CA VAL A 179 -13.26 26.44 -1.94
C VAL A 179 -13.08 27.92 -1.58
N ALA A 180 -13.99 28.49 -0.79
CA ALA A 180 -13.86 29.89 -0.35
C ALA A 180 -12.61 30.11 0.51
N ALA A 181 -12.31 29.19 1.44
CA ALA A 181 -11.10 29.23 2.25
C ALA A 181 -9.83 29.03 1.41
N ALA A 182 -9.86 28.10 0.43
CA ALA A 182 -8.75 27.87 -0.48
C ALA A 182 -8.46 29.07 -1.37
N ASN A 183 -9.50 29.74 -1.91
CA ASN A 183 -9.35 30.95 -2.71
C ASN A 183 -8.79 32.14 -1.92
N ALA A 184 -8.99 32.18 -0.63
CA ALA A 184 -8.43 33.21 0.25
C ALA A 184 -6.97 32.93 0.70
N ASN A 185 -6.47 31.70 0.51
CA ASN A 185 -5.14 31.31 0.95
C ASN A 185 -4.06 31.72 -0.05
N VAL A 186 -3.10 32.55 0.37
CA VAL A 186 -2.03 33.09 -0.49
C VAL A 186 -1.04 32.04 -1.02
N ASN A 187 -0.95 30.89 -0.37
CA ASN A 187 -0.09 29.78 -0.77
C ASN A 187 -0.78 28.83 -1.77
N LEU A 188 -2.04 29.09 -2.11
CA LEU A 188 -2.79 28.32 -3.11
C LEU A 188 -3.00 29.13 -4.38
N ARG A 189 -2.69 28.52 -5.51
CA ARG A 189 -2.98 29.09 -6.82
C ARG A 189 -3.97 28.20 -7.56
N LEU A 190 -5.18 28.69 -7.76
CA LEU A 190 -6.17 27.99 -8.61
C LEU A 190 -5.60 27.80 -10.02
N VAL A 191 -5.59 26.57 -10.51
CA VAL A 191 -5.06 26.22 -11.83
C VAL A 191 -6.09 25.59 -12.73
N ASP A 192 -7.18 25.10 -12.17
CA ASP A 192 -8.30 24.57 -12.92
C ASP A 192 -9.62 24.54 -12.14
N THR A 193 -10.71 24.58 -12.87
CA THR A 193 -12.08 24.40 -12.37
C THR A 193 -12.77 23.45 -13.34
N LEU A 194 -13.10 22.26 -12.88
CA LEU A 194 -13.70 21.23 -13.71
C LEU A 194 -15.17 21.53 -14.01
N PRO A 195 -15.73 20.96 -15.09
CA PRO A 195 -17.16 21.03 -15.35
C PRO A 195 -17.97 20.49 -14.17
N THR A 196 -19.11 21.12 -13.90
CA THR A 196 -20.03 20.66 -12.85
C THR A 196 -20.61 19.30 -13.22
N MET A 197 -20.39 18.30 -12.37
CA MET A 197 -20.91 16.95 -12.52
C MET A 197 -21.47 16.47 -11.19
N ASN A 198 -22.60 15.77 -11.19
CA ASN A 198 -23.27 15.35 -9.96
C ASN A 198 -23.51 16.50 -8.96
N GLN A 199 -23.77 17.72 -9.43
CA GLN A 199 -23.89 18.95 -8.64
C GLN A 199 -22.59 19.40 -7.94
N VAL A 200 -21.45 18.85 -8.33
CA VAL A 200 -20.13 19.13 -7.77
C VAL A 200 -19.25 19.79 -8.82
N THR A 201 -18.52 20.82 -8.42
CA THR A 201 -17.52 21.51 -9.24
C THR A 201 -16.18 21.44 -8.52
N TRP A 202 -15.29 20.63 -9.05
CA TRP A 202 -13.94 20.48 -8.49
C TRP A 202 -13.05 21.67 -8.88
N HIS A 203 -12.30 22.15 -7.89
CA HIS A 203 -11.28 23.19 -8.05
C HIS A 203 -9.93 22.55 -7.73
N VAL A 204 -8.96 22.75 -8.62
CA VAL A 204 -7.61 22.22 -8.46
C VAL A 204 -6.64 23.37 -8.23
N TYR A 205 -5.88 23.27 -7.15
CA TYR A 205 -4.91 24.27 -6.73
C TYR A 205 -3.50 23.71 -6.78
N LEU A 206 -2.53 24.54 -7.16
CA LEU A 206 -1.11 24.32 -6.88
C LEU A 206 -0.75 24.93 -5.54
N ILE A 207 -0.05 24.14 -4.73
CA ILE A 207 0.51 24.58 -3.46
C ILE A 207 1.86 25.25 -3.75
N GLN A 208 1.99 26.52 -3.36
CA GLN A 208 3.24 27.28 -3.52
C GLN A 208 4.25 26.83 -2.46
N HIS A 209 5.55 26.95 -2.77
CA HIS A 209 6.63 26.69 -1.81
C HIS A 209 6.60 25.26 -1.20
N SER A 210 6.27 24.27 -1.98
CA SER A 210 6.18 22.86 -1.56
C SER A 210 7.15 21.94 -2.33
N PRO A 211 8.48 22.14 -2.20
CA PRO A 211 9.46 21.24 -2.82
C PRO A 211 9.45 19.88 -2.13
N LEU A 212 9.75 18.81 -2.87
CA LEU A 212 9.89 17.47 -2.31
C LEU A 212 11.27 17.28 -1.63
N VAL A 213 12.31 17.90 -2.19
CA VAL A 213 13.67 17.87 -1.64
C VAL A 213 14.10 19.30 -1.35
N GLN A 214 14.52 19.56 -0.12
CA GLN A 214 14.96 20.92 0.28
C GLN A 214 16.13 20.91 1.26
N PRO A 215 17.04 21.89 1.19
CA PRO A 215 18.05 22.07 2.21
C PRO A 215 17.41 22.60 3.49
N LEU A 216 17.93 22.17 4.64
CA LEU A 216 17.51 22.68 5.93
C LEU A 216 18.33 23.92 6.31
N ALA A 217 17.63 24.94 6.80
CA ALA A 217 18.29 26.15 7.35
C ALA A 217 18.97 25.88 8.70
N TYR A 218 18.51 24.86 9.42
CA TYR A 218 18.99 24.47 10.74
C TYR A 218 19.18 22.95 10.81
N ALA A 219 20.15 22.50 11.62
CA ALA A 219 20.32 21.08 11.89
C ALA A 219 19.12 20.54 12.68
N PRO A 220 18.65 19.32 12.40
CA PRO A 220 17.67 18.65 13.24
C PRO A 220 18.15 18.43 14.67
N ILE A 221 17.21 18.29 15.61
CA ILE A 221 17.49 18.03 17.02
C ILE A 221 17.16 16.56 17.31
N VAL A 222 18.15 15.81 17.77
CA VAL A 222 17.97 14.40 18.12
C VAL A 222 17.25 14.29 19.46
N ILE A 223 16.05 13.74 19.46
CA ILE A 223 15.27 13.53 20.68
C ILE A 223 15.36 12.09 21.19
N GLY A 224 15.91 11.16 20.41
CA GLY A 224 16.04 9.75 20.73
C GLY A 224 14.69 9.15 21.13
N SER A 225 14.02 8.43 20.25
CA SER A 225 12.79 7.74 20.62
C SER A 225 13.03 6.25 20.62
N SER A 226 12.83 5.63 21.77
CA SER A 226 12.96 4.17 21.92
C SER A 226 11.67 3.42 21.57
N SER A 227 10.56 4.12 21.35
CA SER A 227 9.28 3.48 21.08
C SER A 227 8.47 4.18 19.98
N ARG A 228 7.68 3.39 19.24
CA ARG A 228 6.75 3.88 18.22
C ARG A 228 5.75 4.90 18.79
N VAL A 229 5.21 4.64 19.98
CA VAL A 229 4.24 5.51 20.65
C VAL A 229 4.90 6.81 21.13
N GLY A 230 6.12 6.72 21.69
CA GLY A 230 6.88 7.92 22.10
C GLY A 230 7.18 8.84 20.93
N TRP A 231 7.60 8.28 19.79
CA TRP A 231 7.80 9.05 18.56
C TRP A 231 6.52 9.72 18.08
N LEU A 232 5.41 8.96 18.01
CA LEU A 232 4.11 9.50 17.59
C LEU A 232 3.68 10.67 18.48
N ASN A 233 3.71 10.50 19.79
CA ASN A 233 3.26 11.54 20.74
C ASN A 233 4.11 12.80 20.65
N ALA A 234 5.44 12.67 20.57
CA ALA A 234 6.34 13.81 20.40
C ALA A 234 6.06 14.58 19.12
N ASN A 235 5.83 13.85 18.02
CA ASN A 235 5.61 14.46 16.72
C ASN A 235 4.18 14.99 16.53
N VAL A 236 3.17 14.41 17.16
CA VAL A 236 1.82 15.02 17.20
C VAL A 236 1.85 16.34 17.96
N ALA A 237 2.56 16.41 19.08
CA ALA A 237 2.74 17.67 19.82
C ALA A 237 3.51 18.71 18.99
N TRP A 238 4.56 18.29 18.29
CA TRP A 238 5.32 19.14 17.36
C TRP A 238 4.43 19.64 16.21
N TRP A 239 3.65 18.76 15.58
CA TRP A 239 2.73 19.06 14.48
C TRP A 239 1.70 20.13 14.84
N GLN A 240 1.16 20.05 16.05
CA GLN A 240 0.15 21.00 16.56
C GLN A 240 0.73 22.35 17.01
N ASN A 241 2.07 22.53 17.02
CA ASN A 241 2.72 23.72 17.54
C ASN A 241 3.54 24.44 16.49
N PRO A 242 3.00 25.45 15.77
CA PRO A 242 3.73 26.19 14.74
C PRO A 242 5.06 26.80 15.23
N ALA A 243 5.15 27.21 16.51
CA ALA A 243 6.37 27.75 17.08
C ALA A 243 7.53 26.71 17.17
N ALA A 244 7.19 25.42 17.12
CA ALA A 244 8.18 24.33 17.16
C ALA A 244 8.67 23.89 15.77
N TRP A 245 8.04 24.29 14.68
CA TRP A 245 8.35 23.75 13.34
C TRP A 245 9.74 24.08 12.82
N SER A 246 10.35 25.16 13.30
CA SER A 246 11.75 25.48 13.03
C SER A 246 12.74 24.47 13.65
N HIS A 247 12.29 23.68 14.64
CA HIS A 247 13.07 22.66 15.33
C HIS A 247 12.65 21.29 14.80
N LEU A 248 13.21 20.86 13.66
CA LEU A 248 12.92 19.54 13.11
C LEU A 248 13.46 18.48 14.06
N LEU A 249 12.59 17.61 14.58
CA LEU A 249 12.99 16.54 15.50
C LEU A 249 13.55 15.35 14.70
N ALA A 250 14.60 14.71 15.22
CA ALA A 250 15.20 13.52 14.62
C ALA A 250 15.21 12.35 15.61
N GLU A 251 15.00 11.13 15.12
CA GLU A 251 15.11 9.91 15.93
C GLU A 251 16.58 9.58 16.22
N SER A 252 17.45 9.83 15.24
CA SER A 252 18.89 9.67 15.31
C SER A 252 19.57 10.66 14.34
N GLY A 253 20.87 10.85 14.49
CA GLY A 253 21.63 11.73 13.59
C GLY A 253 23.12 11.69 13.82
N PRO A 254 23.91 12.45 13.06
CA PRO A 254 25.32 12.65 13.30
C PRO A 254 25.59 13.17 14.72
N SER A 255 26.75 12.84 15.26
CA SER A 255 27.14 13.20 16.64
C SER A 255 27.24 14.71 16.91
N ASN A 256 27.34 15.52 15.87
CA ASN A 256 27.38 16.98 15.96
C ASN A 256 25.99 17.63 15.98
N TRP A 257 24.90 16.86 15.80
CA TRP A 257 23.55 17.40 15.99
C TRP A 257 23.24 17.56 17.48
N ALA A 258 22.51 18.63 17.82
CA ALA A 258 22.07 18.84 19.18
C ALA A 258 21.12 17.74 19.66
N HIS A 259 21.20 17.41 20.94
CA HIS A 259 20.35 16.41 21.59
C HIS A 259 19.42 17.08 22.59
N ALA A 260 18.18 16.58 22.67
CA ALA A 260 17.20 16.99 23.66
C ALA A 260 16.42 15.79 24.19
N THR A 261 15.84 15.95 25.37
CA THR A 261 14.87 14.99 25.91
C THR A 261 13.46 15.44 25.53
N VAL A 262 12.59 14.51 25.19
CA VAL A 262 11.18 14.80 24.91
C VAL A 262 10.54 15.54 26.09
N GLY A 263 9.91 16.69 25.81
CA GLY A 263 9.29 17.55 26.83
C GLY A 263 10.22 18.55 27.52
N ALA A 264 11.53 18.48 27.30
CA ALA A 264 12.48 19.52 27.74
C ALA A 264 12.50 20.71 26.77
N PRO A 265 12.94 21.90 27.22
CA PRO A 265 13.19 23.02 26.33
C PRO A 265 14.14 22.63 25.20
N LEU A 266 13.78 22.97 23.96
CA LEU A 266 14.62 22.66 22.80
C LEU A 266 15.89 23.52 22.80
N PRO A 267 17.03 22.96 22.39
CA PRO A 267 18.29 23.70 22.33
C PRO A 267 18.21 24.79 21.25
N ARG A 268 19.18 25.69 21.29
CA ARG A 268 19.31 26.75 20.27
C ARG A 268 19.50 26.10 18.88
N LEU A 269 18.81 26.65 17.89
CA LEU A 269 18.97 26.26 16.50
C LEU A 269 20.40 26.56 16.00
N GLU A 270 21.00 25.58 15.32
CA GLU A 270 22.30 25.73 14.68
C GLU A 270 22.14 26.00 13.19
N PRO A 271 22.45 27.27 12.73
CA PRO A 271 22.34 27.60 11.32
C PRO A 271 23.24 26.72 10.45
N GLN A 272 22.68 26.26 9.32
CA GLN A 272 23.44 25.49 8.34
C GLN A 272 23.87 26.35 7.16
N PRO A 273 25.02 26.04 6.54
CA PRO A 273 25.46 26.77 5.35
C PRO A 273 24.43 26.66 4.22
N ALA A 274 24.19 27.79 3.55
CA ALA A 274 23.28 27.80 2.41
C ALA A 274 23.77 26.83 1.31
N THR A 275 22.86 26.03 0.79
CA THR A 275 23.08 25.13 -0.33
C THR A 275 21.85 25.12 -1.25
N THR A 276 22.02 24.68 -2.48
CA THR A 276 20.91 24.52 -3.44
C THR A 276 20.78 23.06 -3.83
N VAL A 277 19.55 22.66 -4.09
CA VAL A 277 19.19 21.36 -4.66
C VAL A 277 18.83 21.58 -6.13
N SER A 278 19.29 20.70 -6.99
CA SER A 278 18.99 20.71 -8.43
C SER A 278 18.90 19.28 -8.99
N HIS A 279 18.46 19.15 -10.24
CA HIS A 279 18.35 17.87 -10.94
C HIS A 279 17.61 16.79 -10.15
N GLU A 280 16.51 17.19 -9.47
CA GLU A 280 15.66 16.27 -8.74
C GLU A 280 14.96 15.31 -9.73
N VAL A 281 15.13 14.01 -9.52
CA VAL A 281 14.47 12.95 -10.29
C VAL A 281 13.80 11.99 -9.31
N VAL A 282 12.49 11.80 -9.50
CA VAL A 282 11.68 10.90 -8.69
C VAL A 282 11.26 9.72 -9.55
N GLY A 283 11.70 8.53 -9.16
CA GLY A 283 11.29 7.26 -9.77
C GLY A 283 10.33 6.49 -8.87
N ALA A 284 9.86 5.32 -9.32
CA ALA A 284 8.93 4.48 -8.56
C ALA A 284 9.51 4.02 -7.19
N THR A 285 10.82 3.77 -7.14
CA THR A 285 11.51 3.27 -5.92
C THR A 285 12.79 4.04 -5.64
N SER A 286 12.95 5.24 -6.21
CA SER A 286 14.18 6.02 -6.04
C SER A 286 13.92 7.51 -6.09
N VAL A 287 14.79 8.25 -5.43
CA VAL A 287 14.90 9.72 -5.54
C VAL A 287 16.37 10.06 -5.67
N SER A 288 16.72 10.88 -6.65
CA SER A 288 18.07 11.42 -6.79
C SER A 288 18.05 12.94 -6.99
N PHE A 289 19.11 13.59 -6.57
CA PHE A 289 19.30 15.03 -6.69
C PHE A 289 20.74 15.41 -6.54
N ASP A 290 21.07 16.63 -7.00
CA ASP A 290 22.39 17.21 -6.84
C ASP A 290 22.36 18.34 -5.80
N VAL A 291 23.47 18.50 -5.06
CA VAL A 291 23.64 19.57 -4.07
C VAL A 291 24.88 20.40 -4.40
N SER A 292 24.78 21.71 -4.20
CA SER A 292 25.91 22.62 -4.45
C SER A 292 26.97 22.57 -3.33
N ARG A 293 26.60 22.12 -2.12
CA ARG A 293 27.50 22.04 -0.96
C ARG A 293 27.29 20.73 -0.21
N LEU A 294 28.40 20.15 0.27
CA LEU A 294 28.39 18.94 1.11
C LEU A 294 28.17 19.28 2.58
N GLY A 295 27.68 18.32 3.34
CA GLY A 295 27.54 18.42 4.80
C GLY A 295 26.31 19.18 5.31
N THR A 296 25.58 19.92 4.47
CA THR A 296 24.32 20.56 4.85
C THR A 296 23.20 19.50 4.82
N PRO A 297 22.41 19.37 5.89
CA PRO A 297 21.29 18.44 5.91
C PRO A 297 20.24 18.76 4.84
N ILE A 298 19.81 17.75 4.11
CA ILE A 298 18.78 17.85 3.05
C ILE A 298 17.58 17.03 3.49
N GLU A 299 16.43 17.68 3.59
CA GLU A 299 15.15 17.02 3.84
C GLU A 299 14.60 16.43 2.54
N VAL A 300 14.22 15.17 2.60
CA VAL A 300 13.50 14.44 1.56
C VAL A 300 12.12 14.12 2.12
N LYS A 301 11.10 14.81 1.62
CA LYS A 301 9.73 14.76 2.14
C LYS A 301 8.98 13.51 1.67
N ILE A 302 9.60 12.37 1.86
CA ILE A 302 9.05 11.05 1.61
C ILE A 302 9.02 10.32 2.96
N SER A 303 7.98 9.53 3.19
CA SER A 303 7.81 8.76 4.42
C SER A 303 9.03 7.89 4.68
N TYR A 304 9.59 8.04 5.88
CA TYR A 304 10.69 7.18 6.33
C TYR A 304 10.23 5.75 6.48
N PHE A 305 11.04 4.84 5.96
CA PHE A 305 10.94 3.41 6.20
C PHE A 305 12.35 2.81 6.20
N PRO A 306 12.63 1.75 7.01
CA PRO A 306 13.97 1.15 7.09
C PRO A 306 14.52 0.57 5.78
N ASN A 307 13.66 0.43 4.77
CA ASN A 307 14.00 -0.06 3.44
C ASN A 307 14.64 0.99 2.53
N TRP A 308 14.70 2.26 2.96
CA TRP A 308 15.41 3.28 2.22
C TRP A 308 16.92 3.16 2.44
N HIS A 309 17.65 3.10 1.37
CA HIS A 309 19.12 3.11 1.33
C HIS A 309 19.60 4.36 0.63
N VAL A 310 20.69 4.96 1.12
CA VAL A 310 21.26 6.18 0.53
C VAL A 310 22.66 5.92 0.01
N SER A 311 22.98 6.53 -1.14
CA SER A 311 24.31 6.62 -1.73
C SER A 311 24.68 8.08 -1.92
N GLY A 312 25.93 8.46 -1.66
CA GLY A 312 26.40 9.84 -1.74
C GLY A 312 26.03 10.71 -0.54
N ALA A 313 25.47 10.13 0.53
CA ALA A 313 25.16 10.83 1.77
C ALA A 313 25.18 9.86 2.96
N THR A 314 25.19 10.38 4.19
CA THR A 314 24.88 9.62 5.40
C THR A 314 23.39 9.71 5.73
N GLY A 315 22.86 8.70 6.42
CA GLY A 315 21.45 8.53 6.71
C GLY A 315 20.84 7.35 5.92
N PRO A 316 19.54 7.38 5.53
CA PRO A 316 18.58 8.41 5.86
C PRO A 316 18.20 8.39 7.35
N TYR A 317 18.13 9.57 7.96
CA TYR A 317 17.68 9.76 9.33
C TYR A 317 16.20 10.07 9.35
N ARG A 318 15.45 9.42 10.24
CA ARG A 318 14.04 9.69 10.44
C ARG A 318 13.84 11.02 11.14
N VAL A 319 13.00 11.89 10.58
CA VAL A 319 12.68 13.20 11.14
C VAL A 319 11.18 13.45 11.21
N SER A 320 10.80 14.53 11.90
CA SER A 320 9.40 14.98 12.02
C SER A 320 8.71 15.12 10.65
N PRO A 321 7.42 14.77 10.51
CA PRO A 321 6.69 13.93 11.44
C PRO A 321 7.04 12.43 11.25
N ASN A 322 7.42 12.01 10.06
CA ASN A 322 7.92 10.70 9.65
C ASN A 322 8.60 10.80 8.27
N LEU A 323 9.43 11.83 8.07
CA LEU A 323 10.14 12.09 6.83
C LEU A 323 11.61 11.68 6.96
N MET A 324 12.42 12.02 5.97
CA MET A 324 13.84 11.67 5.92
C MET A 324 14.72 12.90 5.82
N VAL A 325 15.87 12.84 6.47
CA VAL A 325 16.99 13.76 6.23
C VAL A 325 18.22 12.95 5.88
N VAL A 326 18.99 13.44 4.91
CA VAL A 326 20.30 12.92 4.55
C VAL A 326 21.35 14.02 4.66
N VAL A 327 22.60 13.66 4.96
CA VAL A 327 23.72 14.61 4.99
C VAL A 327 24.67 14.24 3.85
N PRO A 328 24.71 15.03 2.76
CA PRO A 328 25.50 14.74 1.57
C PRO A 328 27.01 14.65 1.84
N THR A 329 27.60 13.58 1.34
CA THR A 329 29.05 13.35 1.26
C THR A 329 29.57 13.41 -0.17
N SER A 330 28.65 13.45 -1.14
CA SER A 330 28.88 13.66 -2.57
C SER A 330 27.92 14.72 -3.10
N HIS A 331 28.27 15.37 -4.21
CA HIS A 331 27.39 16.32 -4.88
C HIS A 331 26.15 15.64 -5.49
N HIS A 332 26.25 14.38 -5.88
CA HIS A 332 25.11 13.57 -6.32
C HIS A 332 24.68 12.62 -5.21
N VAL A 333 23.40 12.64 -4.88
CA VAL A 333 22.79 11.82 -3.83
C VAL A 333 21.65 10.99 -4.45
N THR A 334 21.60 9.71 -4.12
CA THR A 334 20.54 8.80 -4.55
C THR A 334 19.99 8.03 -3.36
N LEU A 335 18.69 8.07 -3.17
CA LEU A 335 17.95 7.19 -2.26
C LEU A 335 17.26 6.11 -3.09
N THR A 336 17.34 4.86 -2.65
CA THR A 336 16.66 3.71 -3.28
C THR A 336 15.89 2.92 -2.23
N TYR A 337 14.66 2.52 -2.58
CA TYR A 337 13.85 1.65 -1.74
C TYR A 337 14.09 0.20 -2.14
N GLY A 338 14.50 -0.64 -1.19
CA GLY A 338 14.86 -2.02 -1.47
C GLY A 338 14.66 -2.94 -0.27
N ASN A 339 15.10 -4.19 -0.41
CA ASN A 339 15.02 -5.16 0.68
C ASN A 339 15.99 -4.81 1.81
N THR A 340 15.53 -4.92 3.04
CA THR A 340 16.41 -4.96 4.21
C THR A 340 17.19 -6.28 4.24
N SER A 341 18.27 -6.34 5.04
CA SER A 341 19.01 -7.59 5.26
C SER A 341 18.11 -8.73 5.75
N TRP A 342 17.13 -8.42 6.61
CA TRP A 342 16.14 -9.40 7.08
C TRP A 342 15.19 -9.86 5.97
N GLY A 343 14.77 -8.96 5.08
CA GLY A 343 13.96 -9.30 3.90
C GLY A 343 14.72 -10.23 2.95
N TRP A 344 16.01 -9.98 2.75
CA TRP A 344 16.87 -10.87 1.95
C TRP A 344 16.95 -12.29 2.55
N TRP A 345 17.20 -12.40 3.86
CA TRP A 345 17.20 -13.70 4.53
C TRP A 345 15.83 -14.39 4.46
N GLY A 346 14.75 -13.64 4.60
CA GLY A 346 13.38 -14.16 4.41
C GLY A 346 13.17 -14.79 3.04
N ASN A 347 13.63 -14.12 1.98
CA ASN A 347 13.56 -14.65 0.61
C ASN A 347 14.39 -15.94 0.47
N VAL A 348 15.63 -15.96 1.00
CA VAL A 348 16.48 -17.18 0.97
C VAL A 348 15.80 -18.36 1.68
N ILE A 349 15.20 -18.14 2.83
CA ILE A 349 14.47 -19.20 3.56
C ILE A 349 13.28 -19.69 2.75
N THR A 350 12.53 -18.77 2.12
CA THR A 350 11.39 -19.10 1.27
C THR A 350 11.81 -19.96 0.08
N ASP A 351 12.88 -19.56 -0.62
CA ASP A 351 13.41 -20.29 -1.78
C ASP A 351 13.90 -21.69 -1.39
N LEU A 352 14.64 -21.80 -0.29
CA LEU A 352 15.09 -23.10 0.24
C LEU A 352 13.92 -24.01 0.62
N THR A 353 12.87 -23.44 1.23
CA THR A 353 11.66 -24.18 1.58
C THR A 353 10.91 -24.67 0.35
N ALA A 354 10.75 -23.81 -0.66
CA ALA A 354 10.14 -24.16 -1.94
C ALA A 354 10.93 -25.28 -2.65
N LEU A 355 12.26 -25.19 -2.66
CA LEU A 355 13.13 -26.22 -3.20
C LEU A 355 12.99 -27.55 -2.46
N ALA A 356 13.02 -27.51 -1.12
CA ALA A 356 12.84 -28.71 -0.30
C ALA A 356 11.47 -29.37 -0.53
N ALA A 357 10.41 -28.57 -0.65
CA ALA A 357 9.07 -29.06 -0.97
C ALA A 357 9.02 -29.69 -2.38
N ALA A 358 9.63 -29.06 -3.37
CA ALA A 358 9.72 -29.58 -4.74
C ALA A 358 10.48 -30.93 -4.76
N VAL A 359 11.61 -31.03 -4.07
CA VAL A 359 12.39 -32.28 -3.96
C VAL A 359 11.58 -33.37 -3.23
N ALA A 360 10.86 -33.02 -2.17
CA ALA A 360 10.02 -33.98 -1.44
C ALA A 360 8.88 -34.52 -2.33
N LEU A 361 8.21 -33.64 -3.08
CA LEU A 361 7.16 -34.01 -4.04
C LEU A 361 7.72 -34.88 -5.18
N TRP A 362 8.89 -34.52 -5.73
CA TRP A 362 9.56 -35.28 -6.76
C TRP A 362 9.94 -36.67 -6.27
N ARG A 363 10.58 -36.80 -5.08
CA ARG A 363 10.88 -38.09 -4.43
C ARG A 363 9.62 -38.92 -4.24
N ARG A 364 8.52 -38.31 -3.69
CA ARG A 364 7.23 -38.99 -3.47
C ARG A 364 6.66 -39.55 -4.78
N ARG A 365 6.77 -38.77 -5.91
CA ARG A 365 6.33 -39.20 -7.23
C ARG A 365 7.18 -40.37 -7.77
N TRP A 366 8.50 -40.34 -7.48
CA TRP A 366 9.40 -41.40 -7.91
C TRP A 366 9.16 -42.70 -7.16
N TRP A 367 8.93 -42.65 -5.86
CA TRP A 367 8.63 -43.82 -5.03
C TRP A 367 7.24 -44.40 -5.29
N ARG A 368 6.32 -43.70 -5.88
CA ARG A 368 4.97 -44.14 -6.27
C ARG A 368 4.88 -44.66 -7.71
N ARG A 369 6.00 -44.74 -8.45
CA ARG A 369 5.98 -45.46 -9.74
C ARG A 369 5.70 -46.94 -9.44
N PRO A 370 4.61 -47.51 -9.97
CA PRO A 370 4.32 -48.92 -9.76
C PRO A 370 5.52 -49.71 -10.31
N ARG A 371 6.09 -50.63 -9.49
CA ARG A 371 7.01 -51.64 -10.01
C ARG A 371 6.31 -52.28 -11.19
N ARG A 372 6.82 -52.09 -12.38
CA ARG A 372 6.41 -52.92 -13.52
C ARG A 372 6.71 -54.37 -13.10
N TYR A 373 5.67 -55.12 -12.74
CA TYR A 373 5.80 -56.55 -12.63
C TYR A 373 6.22 -57.05 -13.98
N ASN A 374 7.31 -57.77 -14.02
CA ASN A 374 7.81 -58.39 -15.24
C ASN A 374 6.76 -59.44 -15.66
N GLU A 375 6.22 -59.37 -16.86
CA GLU A 375 5.22 -60.32 -17.38
C GLU A 375 5.74 -61.78 -17.31
N ALA A 376 7.08 -61.98 -17.29
CA ALA A 376 7.74 -63.25 -17.06
C ALA A 376 7.46 -63.87 -15.67
N GLU A 377 7.34 -63.05 -14.61
CA GLU A 377 7.03 -63.58 -13.25
C GLU A 377 5.57 -63.97 -13.10
N ILE A 378 4.66 -63.29 -13.81
CA ILE A 378 3.22 -63.64 -13.80
C ILE A 378 3.02 -64.95 -14.59
N SER A 379 3.72 -65.14 -15.69
CA SER A 379 3.63 -66.37 -16.51
C SER A 379 4.17 -67.58 -15.76
N SER A 380 5.24 -67.44 -14.96
CA SER A 380 5.78 -68.53 -14.15
C SER A 380 4.88 -68.92 -12.97
N ALA A 381 4.20 -67.92 -12.35
CA ALA A 381 3.25 -68.17 -11.24
C ALA A 381 1.96 -68.86 -11.73
N ILE A 382 1.53 -68.59 -12.96
CA ILE A 382 0.35 -69.21 -13.58
C ILE A 382 0.66 -70.64 -13.99
N SER A 383 1.86 -70.94 -14.47
CA SER A 383 2.28 -72.29 -14.88
C SER A 383 2.45 -73.26 -13.70
N VAL A 384 2.73 -72.79 -12.52
CA VAL A 384 2.81 -73.61 -11.27
C VAL A 384 1.43 -73.87 -10.66
N GLY A 385 0.45 -73.00 -10.93
CA GLY A 385 -0.91 -73.13 -10.39
C GLY A 385 -1.85 -74.01 -11.19
N VAL A 386 -1.51 -74.41 -12.41
CA VAL A 386 -2.38 -75.22 -13.31
C VAL A 386 -2.09 -76.72 -13.24
N ASN A 387 -1.07 -77.17 -12.49
CA ASN A 387 -0.75 -78.60 -12.41
C ASN A 387 -1.25 -79.35 -11.16
N VAL A 388 -2.23 -78.83 -10.47
CA VAL A 388 -2.78 -79.51 -9.24
C VAL A 388 -4.32 -79.48 -9.24
N SER A 389 -5.01 -79.85 -10.30
CA SER A 389 -6.47 -80.13 -10.23
C SER A 389 -7.03 -80.71 -11.50
N VAL A 390 -6.45 -81.82 -11.96
CA VAL A 390 -7.13 -82.69 -12.95
C VAL A 390 -6.91 -84.15 -12.63
N GLU A 391 -7.14 -84.56 -11.42
CA GLU A 391 -7.37 -85.97 -11.05
C GLU A 391 -8.31 -85.99 -9.83
N THR A 392 -9.46 -86.42 -10.09
CA THR A 392 -10.55 -86.92 -9.18
C THR A 392 -11.84 -86.12 -9.44
N VAL A 393 -12.69 -86.71 -10.28
CA VAL A 393 -14.13 -86.96 -10.15
C VAL A 393 -14.62 -87.51 -11.47
N ILE A 394 -14.44 -88.83 -11.71
CA ILE A 394 -15.34 -89.64 -12.47
C ILE A 394 -15.52 -90.92 -11.65
N SER A 395 -16.55 -90.95 -10.86
CA SER A 395 -17.16 -92.20 -10.40
C SER A 395 -18.37 -91.89 -9.57
N ALA A 396 -19.50 -92.57 -9.97
CA ALA A 396 -20.72 -92.74 -9.22
C ALA A 396 -21.65 -91.48 -9.20
N ASP A 397 -22.89 -91.54 -9.60
CA ASP A 397 -23.80 -92.64 -9.42
C ASP A 397 -24.99 -92.47 -10.32
N SER A 398 -25.40 -93.59 -10.96
CA SER A 398 -26.67 -93.84 -11.53
C SER A 398 -27.63 -94.34 -10.43
N GLY A 399 -28.83 -93.78 -10.32
CA GLY A 399 -29.81 -94.37 -9.44
C GLY A 399 -31.04 -93.50 -9.12
N THR A 400 -32.11 -93.73 -9.93
CA THR A 400 -33.50 -93.83 -9.51
C THR A 400 -34.14 -92.89 -8.49
N SER A 401 -35.07 -92.14 -8.84
CA SER A 401 -36.55 -92.23 -8.91
C SER A 401 -37.18 -90.85 -9.11
#